data_a8967124ea87769c68ae866857354a16
#
_entry.id   a8967124ea87769c68ae866857354a16
#
_cell.length_a   1.000
_cell.length_b   1.000
_cell.length_c   1.000
_cell.angle_alpha   90.00
_cell.angle_beta   90.00
_cell.angle_gamma   90.00
#
_symmetry.space_group_name_H-M   'P 1'
#
loop_
_entity.id
_entity.type
_entity.pdbx_description
1 polymer ?
#
loop_
_entity_poly.entity_id
_entity_poly.type
_entity_poly.pdbx_seq_one_letter_code
_entity_poly.pdbx_strand_id
1 'polypeptide(L)'
;MIHPHTLLATLAIALGTHLAPCHAQQTAGMTDSIHTIGNVAVVGVRPHYLTPSQELSGTALQSLSTTSVADALKYFSGVQIKDYGGLGGLKTVNVRSLGSQHVGVYLDGIRITNAQNGQVDLGRYSLHNMEAVSLYNANRSERLQSASEYASAATIYMRTRRPDSTQVRLEYGNGSFGLNKTKAYYSFRNIFFVDAEWQHTRGDYPFRFHSEQEDTVGRRANSDITFMRTEAAAFYRGFSAHAYYYSSRRGLPGPVVRRLSEQWASTDRQWDRNFFIQSSYRHSWRNTALKTNLKYSLDHLHYLQDPTTNAATMRCDNHYTQQSIYASAATAWNTRWLSVTASTDMTWNDLESDVYRFDHVWRIDSKSVLSAIAAYKGFEANAALLYTHITDHKRHAAPSLSRFTPMFTASWHRSAWTVRAFHKRIFRAPTLNDLYYTLVGNRNLKPEYTK
;
A
#
# COMPACT_ATOMS: atom_id res chain seq x y z
N MET A 1 -29.19 -15.36 -22.98
CA MET A 1 -27.88 -15.28 -22.29
C MET A 1 -26.87 -14.82 -23.33
N ILE A 2 -26.51 -13.54 -23.31
CA ILE A 2 -25.57 -12.94 -24.26
C ILE A 2 -24.22 -12.95 -23.60
N HIS A 3 -23.22 -13.61 -24.21
CA HIS A 3 -21.88 -13.74 -23.70
C HIS A 3 -21.17 -12.38 -23.63
N PRO A 4 -20.46 -12.02 -22.55
CA PRO A 4 -19.82 -10.70 -22.38
C PRO A 4 -18.62 -10.45 -23.29
N HIS A 5 -18.18 -11.42 -24.09
CA HIS A 5 -17.02 -11.28 -25.00
C HIS A 5 -17.33 -10.59 -26.33
N THR A 6 -18.59 -10.42 -26.68
CA THR A 6 -19.01 -9.80 -27.95
C THR A 6 -19.12 -8.28 -27.88
N LEU A 7 -19.26 -7.68 -26.72
CA LEU A 7 -19.39 -6.22 -26.56
C LEU A 7 -18.04 -5.47 -26.63
N LEU A 8 -16.93 -6.12 -26.32
CA LEU A 8 -15.58 -5.51 -26.42
C LEU A 8 -15.04 -5.52 -27.85
N ALA A 9 -15.46 -6.47 -28.68
CA ALA A 9 -15.04 -6.55 -30.09
C ALA A 9 -15.71 -5.50 -30.96
N THR A 10 -16.95 -5.11 -30.69
CA THR A 10 -17.70 -4.13 -31.46
C THR A 10 -17.27 -2.68 -31.15
N LEU A 11 -16.76 -2.40 -29.99
CA LEU A 11 -16.26 -1.06 -29.67
C LEU A 11 -14.89 -0.77 -30.32
N ALA A 12 -14.09 -1.80 -30.57
CA ALA A 12 -12.77 -1.66 -31.22
C ALA A 12 -12.88 -1.41 -32.74
N ILE A 13 -13.96 -1.85 -33.37
CA ILE A 13 -14.17 -1.71 -34.83
C ILE A 13 -14.74 -0.32 -35.19
N ALA A 14 -15.48 0.32 -34.28
CA ALA A 14 -16.05 1.65 -34.52
C ALA A 14 -15.06 2.81 -34.42
N LEU A 15 -13.87 2.61 -33.81
CA LEU A 15 -12.81 3.63 -33.68
C LEU A 15 -11.76 3.57 -34.82
N GLY A 16 -11.86 2.60 -35.73
CA GLY A 16 -10.81 2.33 -36.72
C GLY A 16 -10.91 3.07 -38.05
N THR A 17 -11.96 3.91 -38.32
CA THR A 17 -12.22 4.41 -39.64
C THR A 17 -11.91 5.89 -39.92
N HIS A 18 -11.21 6.59 -39.01
CA HIS A 18 -10.76 7.98 -39.28
C HIS A 18 -9.31 8.22 -38.90
N LEU A 19 -8.37 7.47 -39.48
CA LEU A 19 -6.95 7.83 -39.47
C LEU A 19 -6.60 8.44 -40.82
N ALA A 20 -6.58 9.78 -40.90
CA ALA A 20 -5.97 10.51 -42.00
C ALA A 20 -4.43 10.31 -41.93
N PRO A 21 -3.76 10.14 -43.11
CA PRO A 21 -2.29 9.98 -43.10
C PRO A 21 -1.61 11.26 -42.66
N CYS A 22 -0.88 11.20 -41.55
CA CYS A 22 -0.01 12.27 -41.11
C CYS A 22 1.29 12.22 -41.93
N HIS A 23 1.53 13.20 -42.79
CA HIS A 23 2.80 13.36 -43.50
C HIS A 23 3.83 13.92 -42.51
N ALA A 24 4.86 13.13 -42.23
CA ALA A 24 6.01 13.58 -41.48
C ALA A 24 6.85 14.50 -42.36
N GLN A 25 6.90 15.80 -42.05
CA GLN A 25 7.89 16.72 -42.59
C GLN A 25 9.23 16.45 -41.94
N GLN A 26 10.20 15.99 -42.74
CA GLN A 26 11.63 15.99 -42.36
C GLN A 26 12.12 17.42 -42.32
N THR A 27 12.45 17.94 -41.15
CA THR A 27 13.30 19.12 -40.99
C THR A 27 14.71 18.66 -40.65
N ALA A 28 15.60 18.82 -41.57
CA ALA A 28 17.05 18.75 -41.35
C ALA A 28 17.50 19.92 -40.46
N GLY A 29 18.31 19.65 -39.47
CA GLY A 29 18.95 20.68 -38.65
C GLY A 29 19.15 20.23 -37.20
N MET A 30 19.97 19.20 -36.98
CA MET A 30 20.48 18.92 -35.64
C MET A 30 21.63 19.86 -35.34
N THR A 31 21.34 21.00 -34.74
CA THR A 31 22.33 21.69 -33.90
C THR A 31 22.15 21.15 -32.49
N ASP A 32 23.19 20.48 -32.02
CA ASP A 32 23.31 19.95 -30.66
C ASP A 32 23.37 21.13 -29.68
N SER A 33 22.23 21.62 -29.27
CA SER A 33 22.13 22.61 -28.21
C SER A 33 22.03 21.87 -26.89
N ILE A 34 23.14 21.82 -26.15
CA ILE A 34 23.14 21.45 -24.73
C ILE A 34 22.22 22.43 -23.99
N HIS A 35 20.98 22.06 -23.80
CA HIS A 35 20.08 22.76 -22.87
C HIS A 35 20.58 22.49 -21.45
N THR A 36 21.42 23.36 -20.94
CA THR A 36 21.67 23.47 -19.50
C THR A 36 20.33 23.79 -18.86
N ILE A 37 19.68 22.78 -18.29
CA ILE A 37 18.53 22.98 -17.41
C ILE A 37 19.11 23.74 -16.22
N GLY A 38 18.81 25.03 -16.14
CA GLY A 38 19.17 25.86 -15.00
C GLY A 38 18.65 25.18 -13.74
N ASN A 39 19.50 25.06 -12.72
CA ASN A 39 19.10 24.55 -11.42
C ASN A 39 17.89 25.34 -10.94
N VAL A 40 16.71 24.78 -11.07
CA VAL A 40 15.51 25.31 -10.41
C VAL A 40 15.71 25.01 -8.92
N ALA A 41 16.37 25.91 -8.21
CA ALA A 41 16.37 25.91 -6.78
C ALA A 41 14.95 26.26 -6.34
N VAL A 42 14.13 25.27 -6.12
CA VAL A 42 12.85 25.46 -5.39
C VAL A 42 13.26 25.77 -3.97
N VAL A 43 13.39 27.06 -3.66
CA VAL A 43 13.50 27.57 -2.27
C VAL A 43 12.09 27.49 -1.66
N GLY A 44 11.56 26.27 -1.53
CA GLY A 44 10.45 26.02 -0.63
C GLY A 44 11.01 26.01 0.78
N VAL A 45 10.43 26.80 1.68
CA VAL A 45 10.64 26.62 3.11
C VAL A 45 10.28 25.16 3.41
N ARG A 46 11.31 24.28 3.60
CA ARG A 46 11.06 22.89 3.96
C ARG A 46 10.32 22.91 5.28
N PRO A 47 9.12 22.32 5.36
CA PRO A 47 8.47 22.18 6.66
C PRO A 47 9.44 21.43 7.57
N HIS A 48 9.72 21.99 8.76
CA HIS A 48 10.51 21.31 9.79
C HIS A 48 9.66 20.16 10.32
N TYR A 49 9.97 18.92 9.89
CA TYR A 49 9.33 17.75 10.45
C TYR A 49 10.01 17.41 11.79
N LEU A 50 9.21 17.19 12.83
CA LEU A 50 9.68 16.72 14.12
C LEU A 50 10.43 15.40 14.02
N THR A 51 10.06 14.55 13.06
CA THR A 51 10.66 13.23 12.83
C THR A 51 11.36 13.18 11.50
N PRO A 52 12.48 12.46 11.39
CA PRO A 52 13.12 12.22 10.11
C PRO A 52 12.14 11.59 9.14
N SER A 53 11.98 12.16 7.98
CA SER A 53 11.19 11.61 6.89
C SER A 53 12.05 11.44 5.65
N GLN A 54 11.70 10.47 4.82
CA GLN A 54 12.23 10.29 3.49
C GLN A 54 11.06 10.38 2.53
N GLU A 55 11.20 11.08 1.43
CA GLU A 55 10.13 11.27 0.46
C GLU A 55 10.68 11.19 -0.96
N LEU A 56 9.98 10.46 -1.80
CA LEU A 56 10.12 10.48 -3.25
C LEU A 56 8.87 11.13 -3.83
N SER A 57 9.03 12.23 -4.54
CA SER A 57 7.93 13.00 -5.14
C SER A 57 8.36 13.67 -6.44
N GLY A 58 7.38 14.14 -7.23
CA GLY A 58 7.61 14.88 -8.46
C GLY A 58 8.50 14.14 -9.47
N THR A 59 9.48 14.84 -10.03
CA THR A 59 10.41 14.30 -11.02
C THR A 59 11.25 13.12 -10.50
N ALA A 60 11.65 13.14 -9.24
CA ALA A 60 12.41 12.05 -8.63
C ALA A 60 11.61 10.73 -8.61
N LEU A 61 10.31 10.78 -8.33
CA LEU A 61 9.44 9.61 -8.38
C LEU A 61 9.18 9.15 -9.82
N GLN A 62 9.00 10.10 -10.74
CA GLN A 62 8.68 9.81 -12.14
C GLN A 62 9.88 9.27 -12.91
N SER A 63 11.11 9.65 -12.55
CA SER A 63 12.34 9.16 -13.20
C SER A 63 12.71 7.73 -12.79
N LEU A 64 12.04 7.16 -11.79
CA LEU A 64 12.24 5.76 -11.43
C LEU A 64 11.68 4.85 -12.52
N SER A 65 12.49 3.97 -13.05
CA SER A 65 12.08 2.93 -14.03
C SER A 65 11.28 1.81 -13.37
N THR A 66 10.62 2.09 -12.25
CA THR A 66 9.86 1.13 -11.44
C THR A 66 8.36 1.36 -11.56
N THR A 67 7.58 0.31 -11.42
CA THR A 67 6.13 0.37 -11.64
C THR A 67 5.32 0.25 -10.35
N SER A 68 5.91 -0.25 -9.26
CA SER A 68 5.22 -0.47 -8.00
C SER A 68 5.78 0.37 -6.85
N VAL A 69 4.92 0.67 -5.88
CA VAL A 69 5.33 1.36 -4.64
C VAL A 69 6.41 0.59 -3.88
N ALA A 70 6.33 -0.75 -3.87
CA ALA A 70 7.35 -1.59 -3.24
C ALA A 70 8.75 -1.35 -3.83
N ASP A 71 8.84 -1.19 -5.14
CA ASP A 71 10.12 -0.98 -5.81
C ASP A 71 10.66 0.43 -5.54
N ALA A 72 9.82 1.45 -5.45
CA ALA A 72 10.23 2.80 -5.06
C ALA A 72 10.78 2.85 -3.63
N LEU A 73 10.22 2.07 -2.71
CA LEU A 73 10.67 2.01 -1.32
C LEU A 73 12.07 1.39 -1.16
N LYS A 74 12.61 0.68 -2.15
CA LYS A 74 14.00 0.18 -2.14
C LYS A 74 15.03 1.31 -2.10
N TYR A 75 14.66 2.51 -2.52
CA TYR A 75 15.52 3.70 -2.50
C TYR A 75 15.53 4.41 -1.13
N PHE A 76 14.71 3.94 -0.17
CA PHE A 76 14.66 4.52 1.17
C PHE A 76 15.66 3.85 2.10
N SER A 77 16.39 4.67 2.83
CA SER A 77 17.36 4.18 3.84
C SER A 77 16.65 3.47 4.99
N GLY A 78 17.18 2.32 5.38
CA GLY A 78 16.62 1.50 6.48
C GLY A 78 15.35 0.75 6.11
N VAL A 79 15.03 0.66 4.82
CA VAL A 79 13.91 -0.13 4.29
C VAL A 79 14.41 -1.39 3.63
N GLN A 80 13.79 -2.50 3.95
CA GLN A 80 13.98 -3.80 3.32
C GLN A 80 12.67 -4.27 2.71
N ILE A 81 12.67 -4.57 1.43
CA ILE A 81 11.55 -5.20 0.74
C ILE A 81 11.78 -6.72 0.73
N LYS A 82 10.83 -7.46 1.28
CA LYS A 82 10.76 -8.91 1.12
C LYS A 82 9.89 -9.19 -0.10
N ASP A 83 10.50 -9.79 -1.11
CA ASP A 83 9.88 -10.16 -2.38
C ASP A 83 9.78 -11.70 -2.45
N TYR A 84 8.57 -12.21 -2.55
CA TYR A 84 8.27 -13.64 -2.50
C TYR A 84 8.00 -14.24 -3.89
N GLY A 85 8.49 -13.65 -4.95
CA GLY A 85 8.36 -14.29 -6.25
C GLY A 85 8.37 -13.36 -7.48
N GLY A 86 9.08 -12.26 -7.43
CA GLY A 86 9.24 -11.36 -8.58
C GLY A 86 7.98 -10.53 -8.89
N LEU A 87 7.58 -10.43 -10.16
CA LEU A 87 6.46 -9.57 -10.57
C LEU A 87 5.11 -9.99 -9.96
N GLY A 88 4.89 -11.29 -9.78
CA GLY A 88 3.67 -11.83 -9.17
C GLY A 88 3.78 -12.07 -7.67
N GLY A 89 4.94 -11.89 -7.06
CA GLY A 89 5.18 -12.17 -5.65
C GLY A 89 4.57 -11.15 -4.72
N LEU A 90 4.23 -11.60 -3.52
CA LEU A 90 3.90 -10.72 -2.40
C LEU A 90 5.12 -9.86 -2.07
N LYS A 91 4.94 -8.54 -2.00
CA LYS A 91 6.01 -7.59 -1.63
C LYS A 91 5.65 -6.87 -0.34
N THR A 92 6.30 -7.26 0.75
CA THR A 92 6.12 -6.63 2.05
C THR A 92 7.31 -5.75 2.41
N VAL A 93 7.05 -4.73 3.23
CA VAL A 93 8.06 -3.78 3.68
C VAL A 93 8.43 -4.03 5.13
N ASN A 94 9.71 -4.01 5.41
CA ASN A 94 10.25 -4.03 6.75
C ASN A 94 11.10 -2.77 6.94
N VAL A 95 10.86 -2.03 8.02
CA VAL A 95 11.59 -0.81 8.35
C VAL A 95 12.41 -1.06 9.61
N ARG A 96 13.73 -0.88 9.52
CA ARG A 96 14.69 -1.05 10.65
C ARG A 96 14.52 -2.38 11.38
N SER A 97 14.23 -3.45 10.65
CA SER A 97 14.05 -4.82 11.18
C SER A 97 12.91 -4.99 12.20
N LEU A 98 11.96 -4.05 12.27
CA LEU A 98 10.79 -4.15 13.17
C LEU A 98 9.71 -5.12 12.70
N GLY A 99 9.81 -5.61 11.46
CA GLY A 99 8.79 -6.46 10.83
C GLY A 99 7.70 -5.67 10.08
N SER A 100 7.16 -6.29 9.04
CA SER A 100 6.16 -5.64 8.17
C SER A 100 4.85 -5.32 8.88
N GLN A 101 4.51 -6.06 9.91
CA GLN A 101 3.28 -5.89 10.68
C GLN A 101 3.28 -4.65 11.61
N HIS A 102 4.46 -4.07 11.87
CA HIS A 102 4.63 -2.85 12.65
C HIS A 102 4.65 -1.58 11.78
N VAL A 103 4.61 -1.74 10.47
CA VAL A 103 4.60 -0.63 9.51
C VAL A 103 3.17 -0.30 9.11
N GLY A 104 2.75 0.92 9.37
CA GLY A 104 1.46 1.44 8.88
C GLY A 104 1.57 1.88 7.43
N VAL A 105 0.64 1.45 6.58
CA VAL A 105 0.55 1.88 5.19
C VAL A 105 -0.71 2.72 5.02
N TYR A 106 -0.56 3.90 4.43
CA TYR A 106 -1.65 4.87 4.26
C TYR A 106 -1.72 5.34 2.81
N LEU A 107 -2.93 5.38 2.28
CA LEU A 107 -3.25 6.01 1.01
C LEU A 107 -4.16 7.22 1.27
N ASP A 108 -3.69 8.42 0.95
CA ASP A 108 -4.37 9.70 1.21
C ASP A 108 -4.75 9.93 2.68
N GLY A 109 -3.96 9.32 3.60
CA GLY A 109 -4.18 9.39 5.05
C GLY A 109 -5.18 8.38 5.60
N ILE A 110 -5.67 7.46 4.78
CA ILE A 110 -6.55 6.35 5.18
C ILE A 110 -5.73 5.06 5.21
N ARG A 111 -5.82 4.33 6.32
CA ARG A 111 -5.04 3.12 6.51
C ARG A 111 -5.45 2.02 5.54
N ILE A 112 -4.43 1.39 4.92
CA ILE A 112 -4.57 0.12 4.22
C ILE A 112 -4.15 -0.98 5.18
N THR A 113 -5.00 -1.95 5.38
CA THR A 113 -4.77 -3.05 6.33
C THR A 113 -5.38 -4.33 5.80
N ASN A 114 -4.83 -5.45 6.25
CA ASN A 114 -5.42 -6.78 6.11
C ASN A 114 -5.58 -7.35 7.51
N ALA A 115 -6.82 -7.57 7.96
CA ALA A 115 -7.11 -8.07 9.30
C ALA A 115 -6.79 -9.56 9.45
N GLN A 116 -6.77 -10.32 8.36
CA GLN A 116 -6.48 -11.74 8.33
C GLN A 116 -5.04 -12.02 8.76
N ASN A 117 -4.04 -11.39 8.09
CA ASN A 117 -2.61 -11.68 8.29
C ASN A 117 -1.76 -10.45 8.66
N GLY A 118 -2.34 -9.25 8.70
CA GLY A 118 -1.64 -8.02 9.06
C GLY A 118 -0.63 -7.50 8.04
N GLN A 119 -0.57 -8.07 6.84
CA GLN A 119 0.40 -7.71 5.82
C GLN A 119 -0.26 -6.96 4.66
N VAL A 120 0.46 -5.99 4.11
CA VAL A 120 0.04 -5.22 2.93
C VAL A 120 0.99 -5.52 1.78
N ASP A 121 0.43 -5.99 0.66
CA ASP A 121 1.18 -6.19 -0.58
C ASP A 121 1.36 -4.87 -1.32
N LEU A 122 2.54 -4.27 -1.19
CA LEU A 122 2.88 -3.00 -1.86
C LEU A 122 3.20 -3.17 -3.34
N GLY A 123 3.36 -4.40 -3.84
CA GLY A 123 3.51 -4.69 -5.26
C GLY A 123 2.24 -4.42 -6.08
N ARG A 124 1.08 -4.38 -5.43
CA ARG A 124 -0.21 -4.13 -6.07
C ARG A 124 -0.47 -2.65 -6.40
N TYR A 125 0.22 -1.71 -5.73
CA TYR A 125 0.00 -0.27 -5.90
C TYR A 125 0.94 0.31 -6.95
N SER A 126 0.35 1.00 -7.96
CA SER A 126 1.09 1.67 -9.02
C SER A 126 1.73 2.96 -8.54
N LEU A 127 2.95 3.23 -9.00
CA LEU A 127 3.56 4.56 -8.83
C LEU A 127 2.98 5.62 -9.75
N HIS A 128 2.34 5.22 -10.83
CA HIS A 128 1.92 6.12 -11.92
C HIS A 128 0.95 7.21 -11.46
N ASN A 129 0.03 6.83 -10.57
CA ASN A 129 -0.99 7.72 -10.03
C ASN A 129 -0.56 8.34 -8.68
N MET A 130 0.69 8.14 -8.25
CA MET A 130 1.21 8.71 -7.02
C MET A 130 1.88 10.06 -7.27
N GLU A 131 1.58 11.02 -6.41
CA GLU A 131 2.28 12.30 -6.32
C GLU A 131 3.53 12.18 -5.47
N ALA A 132 3.42 11.40 -4.38
CA ALA A 132 4.52 11.18 -3.45
C ALA A 132 4.38 9.84 -2.72
N VAL A 133 5.53 9.26 -2.38
CA VAL A 133 5.66 8.17 -1.41
C VAL A 133 6.61 8.64 -0.32
N SER A 134 6.16 8.62 0.94
CA SER A 134 6.92 9.14 2.08
C SER A 134 7.02 8.09 3.17
N LEU A 135 8.15 8.05 3.88
CA LEU A 135 8.41 7.21 5.04
C LEU A 135 8.67 8.08 6.27
N TYR A 136 7.94 7.84 7.35
CA TYR A 136 8.14 8.45 8.65
C TYR A 136 8.51 7.38 9.68
N ASN A 137 9.60 7.60 10.41
CA ASN A 137 10.08 6.66 11.44
C ASN A 137 9.37 6.83 12.80
N ALA A 138 8.48 7.81 12.89
CA ALA A 138 7.57 8.03 14.02
C ALA A 138 6.28 8.66 13.46
N ASN A 139 5.71 9.66 14.11
CA ASN A 139 4.52 10.34 13.58
C ASN A 139 4.91 11.50 12.67
N ARG A 140 4.05 11.83 11.71
CA ARG A 140 4.12 13.09 10.99
C ARG A 140 3.86 14.26 11.94
N SER A 141 4.43 15.41 11.61
CA SER A 141 4.09 16.68 12.29
C SER A 141 2.80 17.32 11.74
N GLU A 142 1.94 16.53 11.10
CA GLU A 142 0.67 17.03 10.60
C GLU A 142 -0.35 17.12 11.74
N ARG A 143 -1.11 18.23 11.75
CA ARG A 143 -2.06 18.52 12.84
C ARG A 143 -3.32 17.66 12.79
N LEU A 144 -3.76 17.23 11.59
CA LEU A 144 -4.96 16.41 11.40
C LEU A 144 -4.56 14.98 11.00
N GLN A 145 -4.12 14.19 11.97
CA GLN A 145 -3.81 12.77 11.80
C GLN A 145 -4.92 11.90 12.35
N SER A 146 -5.17 10.75 11.72
CA SER A 146 -6.05 9.72 12.27
C SER A 146 -5.40 9.06 13.49
N ALA A 147 -6.20 8.52 14.40
CA ALA A 147 -5.69 7.85 15.60
C ALA A 147 -4.83 6.62 15.25
N SER A 148 -5.14 5.92 14.15
CA SER A 148 -4.37 4.76 13.69
C SER A 148 -2.94 5.11 13.22
N GLU A 149 -2.66 6.35 12.81
CA GLU A 149 -1.31 6.80 12.47
C GLU A 149 -0.36 6.77 13.67
N TYR A 150 -0.89 6.99 14.87
CA TYR A 150 -0.13 6.93 16.12
C TYR A 150 0.21 5.50 16.56
N ALA A 151 -0.48 4.50 16.04
CA ALA A 151 -0.34 3.10 16.45
C ALA A 151 0.82 2.34 15.79
N SER A 152 1.47 2.89 14.75
CA SER A 152 2.50 2.20 13.95
C SER A 152 3.91 2.63 14.33
N ALA A 153 4.90 1.73 14.22
CA ALA A 153 6.32 2.03 14.47
C ALA A 153 6.92 2.95 13.42
N ALA A 154 6.63 2.64 12.18
CA ALA A 154 6.94 3.46 11.02
C ALA A 154 5.70 3.56 10.15
N THR A 155 5.61 4.61 9.35
CA THR A 155 4.45 4.86 8.50
C THR A 155 4.88 5.20 7.09
N ILE A 156 4.27 4.51 6.13
CA ILE A 156 4.40 4.77 4.70
C ILE A 156 3.15 5.48 4.24
N TYR A 157 3.34 6.64 3.63
CA TYR A 157 2.26 7.42 3.03
C TYR A 157 2.38 7.42 1.52
N MET A 158 1.31 7.01 0.87
CA MET A 158 1.09 7.14 -0.56
C MET A 158 0.10 8.28 -0.77
N ARG A 159 0.49 9.27 -1.56
CA ARG A 159 -0.38 10.39 -1.91
C ARG A 159 -0.75 10.30 -3.37
N THR A 160 -2.05 10.24 -3.64
CA THR A 160 -2.60 10.20 -5.00
C THR A 160 -2.36 11.52 -5.72
N ARG A 161 -1.93 11.45 -6.98
CA ARG A 161 -1.75 12.64 -7.81
C ARG A 161 -3.10 13.22 -8.18
N ARG A 162 -3.25 14.51 -7.93
CA ARG A 162 -4.37 15.25 -8.45
C ARG A 162 -4.06 15.64 -9.91
N PRO A 163 -4.94 15.34 -10.88
CA PRO A 163 -4.70 15.75 -12.26
C PRO A 163 -4.74 17.27 -12.38
N ASP A 164 -3.95 17.83 -13.27
CA ASP A 164 -3.84 19.26 -13.55
C ASP A 164 -4.55 19.65 -14.86
N SER A 165 -4.75 18.69 -15.75
CA SER A 165 -5.24 18.88 -17.10
C SER A 165 -6.17 17.76 -17.55
N THR A 166 -6.89 17.99 -18.66
CA THR A 166 -7.63 16.95 -19.37
C THR A 166 -6.67 16.26 -20.31
N GLN A 167 -6.49 14.95 -20.13
CA GLN A 167 -5.59 14.16 -20.97
C GLN A 167 -6.06 12.71 -21.10
N VAL A 168 -5.72 12.12 -22.23
CA VAL A 168 -5.82 10.68 -22.49
C VAL A 168 -4.41 10.15 -22.69
N ARG A 169 -4.09 9.02 -22.05
CA ARG A 169 -2.82 8.34 -22.25
C ARG A 169 -3.06 6.85 -22.43
N LEU A 170 -2.54 6.29 -23.51
CA LEU A 170 -2.53 4.87 -23.80
C LEU A 170 -1.09 4.40 -23.83
N GLU A 171 -0.79 3.35 -23.09
CA GLU A 171 0.55 2.76 -23.01
C GLU A 171 0.45 1.28 -23.33
N TYR A 172 1.37 0.82 -24.16
CA TYR A 172 1.58 -0.59 -24.45
C TYR A 172 3.05 -0.93 -24.28
N GLY A 173 3.33 -2.06 -23.66
CA GLY A 173 4.70 -2.48 -23.41
C GLY A 173 4.84 -3.99 -23.50
N ASN A 174 5.94 -4.42 -24.14
CA ASN A 174 6.41 -5.80 -24.19
C ASN A 174 7.75 -5.93 -23.50
N GLY A 175 8.01 -7.07 -22.92
CA GLY A 175 9.30 -7.33 -22.26
C GLY A 175 9.67 -8.81 -22.27
N SER A 176 10.81 -9.10 -21.65
CA SER A 176 11.31 -10.46 -21.48
C SER A 176 10.30 -11.30 -20.67
N PHE A 177 10.41 -12.62 -20.81
CA PHE A 177 9.58 -13.60 -20.10
C PHE A 177 8.08 -13.48 -20.38
N GLY A 178 7.73 -13.08 -21.61
CA GLY A 178 6.36 -12.92 -22.06
C GLY A 178 5.61 -11.77 -21.37
N LEU A 179 6.31 -10.75 -20.89
CA LEU A 179 5.69 -9.56 -20.33
C LEU A 179 4.91 -8.81 -21.42
N ASN A 180 3.65 -8.61 -21.16
CA ASN A 180 2.74 -7.75 -21.94
C ASN A 180 2.01 -6.86 -20.97
N LYS A 181 1.98 -5.56 -21.25
CA LYS A 181 1.33 -4.55 -20.42
C LYS A 181 0.52 -3.62 -21.30
N THR A 182 -0.70 -3.36 -20.92
CA THR A 182 -1.56 -2.34 -21.55
C THR A 182 -2.13 -1.46 -20.46
N LYS A 183 -2.10 -0.15 -20.69
CA LYS A 183 -2.61 0.82 -19.73
C LYS A 183 -3.40 1.91 -20.47
N ALA A 184 -4.51 2.33 -19.88
CA ALA A 184 -5.33 3.43 -20.31
C ALA A 184 -5.57 4.38 -19.15
N TYR A 185 -5.31 5.65 -19.35
CA TYR A 185 -5.51 6.71 -18.37
C TYR A 185 -6.34 7.82 -18.99
N TYR A 186 -7.32 8.30 -18.28
CA TYR A 186 -8.10 9.48 -18.61
C TYR A 186 -8.20 10.40 -17.41
N SER A 187 -7.99 11.70 -17.61
CA SER A 187 -8.26 12.71 -16.59
C SER A 187 -9.06 13.87 -17.16
N PHE A 188 -9.84 14.49 -16.31
CA PHE A 188 -10.61 15.67 -16.63
C PHE A 188 -10.27 16.80 -15.68
N ARG A 189 -9.57 17.82 -16.19
CA ARG A 189 -9.11 18.98 -15.43
C ARG A 189 -8.46 18.55 -14.11
N ASN A 190 -8.74 19.29 -13.03
CA ASN A 190 -8.30 18.95 -11.68
C ASN A 190 -9.40 18.26 -10.84
N ILE A 191 -10.38 17.62 -11.53
CA ILE A 191 -11.59 17.09 -10.91
C ILE A 191 -11.50 15.59 -10.68
N PHE A 192 -11.14 14.81 -11.71
CA PHE A 192 -11.05 13.36 -11.57
C PHE A 192 -10.08 12.72 -12.57
N PHE A 193 -9.68 11.51 -12.27
CA PHE A 193 -9.05 10.59 -13.23
C PHE A 193 -9.61 9.17 -13.10
N VAL A 194 -9.44 8.42 -14.18
CA VAL A 194 -9.64 6.95 -14.22
C VAL A 194 -8.42 6.33 -14.88
N ASP A 195 -7.92 5.26 -14.30
CA ASP A 195 -6.76 4.50 -14.77
C ASP A 195 -7.12 3.01 -14.80
N ALA A 196 -6.80 2.34 -15.89
CA ALA A 196 -6.96 0.90 -16.03
C ALA A 196 -5.66 0.29 -16.58
N GLU A 197 -5.19 -0.77 -15.96
CA GLU A 197 -3.97 -1.49 -16.35
C GLU A 197 -4.25 -2.99 -16.38
N TRP A 198 -3.82 -3.62 -17.46
CA TRP A 198 -3.74 -5.06 -17.59
C TRP A 198 -2.29 -5.47 -17.83
N GLN A 199 -1.85 -6.53 -17.16
CA GLN A 199 -0.51 -7.07 -17.33
C GLN A 199 -0.53 -8.58 -17.29
N HIS A 200 0.27 -9.20 -18.16
CA HIS A 200 0.56 -10.62 -18.17
C HIS A 200 2.06 -10.86 -18.28
N THR A 201 2.56 -11.87 -17.59
CA THR A 201 3.92 -12.41 -17.79
C THR A 201 3.95 -13.89 -17.43
N ARG A 202 4.81 -14.64 -18.11
CA ARG A 202 5.10 -16.05 -17.74
C ARG A 202 6.03 -16.12 -16.51
N GLY A 203 6.84 -15.08 -16.30
CA GLY A 203 7.77 -15.01 -15.17
C GLY A 203 8.85 -16.10 -15.15
N ASP A 204 9.06 -16.81 -16.27
CA ASP A 204 9.96 -17.96 -16.42
C ASP A 204 11.44 -17.54 -16.56
N TYR A 205 11.89 -16.59 -15.73
CA TYR A 205 13.25 -16.06 -15.77
C TYR A 205 14.31 -17.12 -15.39
N PRO A 206 15.50 -17.10 -16.03
CA PRO A 206 16.61 -17.93 -15.63
C PRO A 206 17.20 -17.47 -14.29
N PHE A 207 17.63 -18.41 -13.48
CA PHE A 207 18.38 -18.14 -12.26
C PHE A 207 19.44 -19.20 -12.04
N ARG A 208 20.55 -18.81 -11.40
CA ARG A 208 21.62 -19.74 -11.04
C ARG A 208 21.30 -20.36 -9.69
N PHE A 209 21.30 -21.67 -9.67
CA PHE A 209 21.22 -22.48 -8.45
C PHE A 209 22.62 -22.96 -8.11
N HIS A 210 23.11 -22.60 -6.94
CA HIS A 210 24.42 -22.99 -6.46
C HIS A 210 24.29 -23.71 -5.12
N SER A 211 24.81 -24.92 -5.03
CA SER A 211 24.94 -25.68 -3.81
C SER A 211 26.31 -26.35 -3.78
N GLU A 212 26.70 -26.97 -2.66
CA GLU A 212 27.97 -27.74 -2.56
C GLU A 212 28.08 -28.87 -3.57
N GLN A 213 26.95 -29.37 -4.08
CA GLN A 213 26.88 -30.53 -4.97
C GLN A 213 26.54 -30.20 -6.42
N GLU A 214 26.01 -29.01 -6.70
CA GLU A 214 25.50 -28.64 -8.00
C GLU A 214 25.58 -27.13 -8.25
N ASP A 215 26.07 -26.77 -9.43
CA ASP A 215 26.04 -25.41 -9.96
C ASP A 215 25.37 -25.44 -11.34
N THR A 216 24.12 -25.00 -11.39
CA THR A 216 23.29 -25.09 -12.59
C THR A 216 22.46 -23.84 -12.84
N VAL A 217 22.03 -23.64 -14.08
CA VAL A 217 21.08 -22.59 -14.45
C VAL A 217 19.72 -23.23 -14.71
N GLY A 218 18.75 -22.87 -13.92
CA GLY A 218 17.37 -23.29 -14.11
C GLY A 218 16.46 -22.15 -14.54
N ARG A 219 15.24 -22.49 -14.93
CA ARG A 219 14.18 -21.52 -15.16
C ARG A 219 13.15 -21.58 -14.04
N ARG A 220 12.65 -20.43 -13.64
CA ARG A 220 11.60 -20.34 -12.62
C ARG A 220 10.31 -20.93 -13.17
N ALA A 221 9.81 -21.98 -12.54
CA ALA A 221 8.51 -22.58 -12.87
C ALA A 221 7.41 -21.96 -12.02
N ASN A 222 6.16 -22.02 -12.51
CA ASN A 222 4.96 -21.60 -11.79
C ASN A 222 5.05 -20.19 -11.20
N SER A 223 5.58 -19.24 -11.97
CA SER A 223 5.75 -17.84 -11.58
C SER A 223 5.02 -16.85 -12.50
N ASP A 224 4.10 -17.41 -13.29
CA ASP A 224 3.22 -16.61 -14.15
C ASP A 224 2.25 -15.76 -13.33
N ILE A 225 1.94 -14.58 -13.86
CA ILE A 225 0.87 -13.74 -13.35
C ILE A 225 0.11 -13.07 -14.48
N THR A 226 -1.20 -12.99 -14.30
CA THR A 226 -2.07 -12.07 -15.04
C THR A 226 -2.83 -11.25 -14.03
N PHE A 227 -2.82 -9.93 -14.17
CA PHE A 227 -3.62 -9.06 -13.33
C PHE A 227 -4.28 -7.94 -14.11
N MET A 228 -5.36 -7.46 -13.55
CA MET A 228 -6.04 -6.22 -13.93
C MET A 228 -6.14 -5.32 -12.70
N ARG A 229 -5.85 -4.03 -12.89
CA ARG A 229 -5.99 -3.00 -11.87
C ARG A 229 -6.75 -1.83 -12.46
N THR A 230 -7.70 -1.30 -11.71
CA THR A 230 -8.44 -0.09 -12.07
C THR A 230 -8.47 0.85 -10.87
N GLU A 231 -8.18 2.10 -11.10
CA GLU A 231 -8.21 3.15 -10.10
C GLU A 231 -9.01 4.33 -10.62
N ALA A 232 -9.77 4.97 -9.74
CA ALA A 232 -10.45 6.23 -10.04
C ALA A 232 -10.37 7.13 -8.81
N ALA A 233 -10.04 8.40 -9.01
CA ALA A 233 -10.09 9.37 -7.93
C ALA A 233 -10.79 10.65 -8.39
N ALA A 234 -11.53 11.25 -7.48
CA ALA A 234 -12.26 12.51 -7.70
C ALA A 234 -11.96 13.51 -6.58
N PHE A 235 -11.86 14.78 -6.94
CA PHE A 235 -11.49 15.87 -6.06
C PHE A 235 -12.43 17.05 -6.25
N TYR A 236 -13.04 17.50 -5.17
CA TYR A 236 -13.90 18.67 -5.20
C TYR A 236 -13.77 19.47 -3.91
N ARG A 237 -13.19 20.68 -3.97
CA ARG A 237 -12.92 21.52 -2.80
C ARG A 237 -12.16 20.75 -1.70
N GLY A 238 -12.76 20.60 -0.50
CA GLY A 238 -12.20 19.82 0.62
C GLY A 238 -12.51 18.33 0.59
N PHE A 239 -13.26 17.85 -0.41
CA PHE A 239 -13.65 16.46 -0.57
C PHE A 239 -12.74 15.73 -1.57
N SER A 240 -12.37 14.50 -1.26
CA SER A 240 -11.73 13.58 -2.20
C SER A 240 -12.33 12.19 -2.04
N ALA A 241 -12.46 11.48 -3.15
CA ALA A 241 -12.88 10.08 -3.19
C ALA A 241 -11.89 9.28 -4.04
N HIS A 242 -11.64 8.03 -3.67
CA HIS A 242 -10.77 7.12 -4.40
C HIS A 242 -11.40 5.73 -4.40
N ALA A 243 -11.53 5.13 -5.59
CA ALA A 243 -11.95 3.75 -5.79
C ALA A 243 -10.81 2.95 -6.43
N TYR A 244 -10.65 1.73 -5.98
CA TYR A 244 -9.60 0.82 -6.41
C TYR A 244 -10.16 -0.58 -6.61
N TYR A 245 -9.79 -1.22 -7.71
CA TYR A 245 -10.07 -2.62 -7.97
C TYR A 245 -8.80 -3.30 -8.49
N TYR A 246 -8.51 -4.47 -7.95
CA TYR A 246 -7.43 -5.34 -8.38
C TYR A 246 -7.90 -6.77 -8.47
N SER A 247 -7.59 -7.45 -9.56
CA SER A 247 -7.84 -8.88 -9.73
C SER A 247 -6.60 -9.52 -10.31
N SER A 248 -6.16 -10.65 -9.75
CA SER A 248 -5.02 -11.39 -10.26
C SER A 248 -5.22 -12.90 -10.20
N ARG A 249 -4.53 -13.58 -11.11
CA ARG A 249 -4.30 -15.02 -11.10
C ARG A 249 -2.80 -15.23 -11.24
N ARG A 250 -2.20 -15.98 -10.29
CA ARG A 250 -0.75 -16.20 -10.28
C ARG A 250 -0.37 -17.60 -9.85
N GLY A 251 0.76 -18.07 -10.35
CA GLY A 251 1.48 -19.21 -9.79
C GLY A 251 2.28 -18.80 -8.56
N LEU A 252 2.50 -19.74 -7.65
CA LEU A 252 3.34 -19.57 -6.47
C LEU A 252 4.54 -20.52 -6.60
N PRO A 253 5.69 -20.01 -7.06
CA PRO A 253 6.82 -20.87 -7.42
C PRO A 253 7.49 -21.59 -6.25
N GLY A 254 7.15 -21.23 -5.00
CA GLY A 254 7.77 -21.81 -3.81
C GLY A 254 9.26 -21.48 -3.64
N PRO A 255 9.91 -21.91 -2.57
CA PRO A 255 11.34 -21.73 -2.34
C PRO A 255 12.17 -22.69 -3.21
N VAL A 256 13.36 -22.23 -3.63
CA VAL A 256 14.36 -23.08 -4.30
C VAL A 256 15.35 -23.55 -3.24
N VAL A 257 15.10 -24.73 -2.66
CA VAL A 257 15.91 -25.32 -1.59
C VAL A 257 16.60 -26.63 -1.97
N ARG A 258 16.28 -27.20 -3.14
CA ARG A 258 16.80 -28.45 -3.63
C ARG A 258 16.96 -28.40 -5.15
N ARG A 259 17.56 -29.48 -5.72
CA ARG A 259 17.70 -29.66 -7.15
C ARG A 259 16.39 -29.37 -7.89
N LEU A 260 16.51 -28.58 -8.97
CA LEU A 260 15.41 -28.20 -9.86
C LEU A 260 14.98 -29.42 -10.70
N SER A 261 14.26 -30.36 -10.12
CA SER A 261 13.54 -31.37 -10.87
C SER A 261 12.07 -30.98 -11.00
N GLU A 262 11.42 -31.35 -12.08
CA GLU A 262 9.97 -31.16 -12.29
C GLU A 262 9.15 -31.75 -11.14
N GLN A 263 9.64 -32.78 -10.49
CA GLN A 263 9.04 -33.48 -9.37
C GLN A 263 8.90 -32.61 -8.10
N TRP A 264 9.68 -31.50 -7.98
CA TRP A 264 9.67 -30.60 -6.83
C TRP A 264 9.17 -29.18 -7.17
N ALA A 265 8.71 -28.98 -8.41
CA ALA A 265 8.12 -27.71 -8.80
C ALA A 265 6.78 -27.51 -8.06
N SER A 266 6.60 -26.36 -7.43
CA SER A 266 5.30 -26.00 -6.85
C SER A 266 4.27 -25.83 -7.95
N THR A 267 3.07 -26.38 -7.73
CA THR A 267 1.89 -26.19 -8.59
C THR A 267 0.86 -25.27 -7.94
N ASP A 268 1.20 -24.68 -6.80
CA ASP A 268 0.32 -23.82 -6.03
C ASP A 268 -0.14 -22.61 -6.83
N ARG A 269 -1.40 -22.29 -6.71
CA ARG A 269 -2.03 -21.17 -7.43
C ARG A 269 -2.73 -20.26 -6.44
N GLN A 270 -2.79 -18.96 -6.80
CA GLN A 270 -3.54 -17.99 -6.03
C GLN A 270 -4.32 -17.05 -6.95
N TRP A 271 -5.53 -16.77 -6.54
CA TRP A 271 -6.39 -15.73 -7.15
C TRP A 271 -6.73 -14.70 -6.09
N ASP A 272 -6.53 -13.44 -6.43
CA ASP A 272 -6.88 -12.31 -5.57
C ASP A 272 -7.92 -11.43 -6.26
N ARG A 273 -8.89 -10.93 -5.48
CA ARG A 273 -9.78 -9.85 -5.87
C ARG A 273 -9.86 -8.88 -4.69
N ASN A 274 -9.46 -7.64 -4.93
CA ASN A 274 -9.46 -6.60 -3.92
C ASN A 274 -10.24 -5.40 -4.44
N PHE A 275 -11.17 -4.93 -3.68
CA PHE A 275 -11.94 -3.72 -3.97
C PHE A 275 -11.94 -2.82 -2.74
N PHE A 276 -11.75 -1.53 -2.94
CA PHE A 276 -12.10 -0.56 -1.92
C PHE A 276 -12.59 0.74 -2.55
N ILE A 277 -13.43 1.41 -1.80
CA ILE A 277 -13.81 2.79 -2.01
C ILE A 277 -13.57 3.58 -0.73
N GLN A 278 -12.95 4.73 -0.84
CA GLN A 278 -12.66 5.60 0.29
C GLN A 278 -12.96 7.05 -0.04
N SER A 279 -13.29 7.82 0.98
CA SER A 279 -13.52 9.26 0.88
C SER A 279 -12.89 9.97 2.06
N SER A 280 -12.47 11.21 1.82
CA SER A 280 -11.94 12.12 2.82
C SER A 280 -12.55 13.50 2.62
N TYR A 281 -12.98 14.10 3.72
CA TYR A 281 -13.43 15.47 3.73
C TYR A 281 -12.60 16.28 4.72
N ARG A 282 -12.09 17.44 4.29
CA ARG A 282 -11.33 18.36 5.12
C ARG A 282 -11.95 19.76 5.04
N HIS A 283 -12.16 20.35 6.21
CA HIS A 283 -12.61 21.71 6.33
C HIS A 283 -11.82 22.45 7.42
N SER A 284 -11.57 23.73 7.19
CA SER A 284 -10.85 24.58 8.16
C SER A 284 -11.63 25.86 8.40
N TRP A 285 -11.84 26.16 9.67
CA TRP A 285 -12.36 27.43 10.16
C TRP A 285 -11.20 28.27 10.68
N ARG A 286 -11.48 29.40 11.25
CA ARG A 286 -10.47 30.35 11.74
C ARG A 286 -9.37 29.68 12.58
N ASN A 287 -9.75 28.96 13.62
CA ASN A 287 -8.82 28.36 14.57
C ASN A 287 -8.98 26.82 14.67
N THR A 288 -9.97 26.26 14.02
CA THR A 288 -10.30 24.84 14.05
C THR A 288 -10.20 24.23 12.66
N ALA A 289 -9.84 22.97 12.60
CA ALA A 289 -9.87 22.19 11.39
C ALA A 289 -10.43 20.80 11.69
N LEU A 290 -11.19 20.26 10.74
CA LEU A 290 -11.79 18.94 10.79
C LEU A 290 -11.33 18.13 9.58
N LYS A 291 -11.03 16.86 9.80
CA LYS A 291 -10.86 15.86 8.74
C LYS A 291 -11.67 14.63 9.11
N THR A 292 -12.48 14.15 8.18
CA THR A 292 -13.21 12.89 8.29
C THR A 292 -12.82 11.96 7.16
N ASN A 293 -12.74 10.67 7.44
CA ASN A 293 -12.46 9.65 6.45
C ASN A 293 -13.46 8.51 6.59
N LEU A 294 -13.82 7.92 5.45
CA LEU A 294 -14.65 6.74 5.37
C LEU A 294 -14.07 5.79 4.32
N LYS A 295 -14.02 4.49 4.59
CA LYS A 295 -13.59 3.47 3.65
C LYS A 295 -14.41 2.21 3.82
N TYR A 296 -14.78 1.61 2.70
CA TYR A 296 -15.24 0.22 2.61
C TYR A 296 -14.26 -0.59 1.78
N SER A 297 -13.94 -1.80 2.20
CA SER A 297 -13.12 -2.73 1.42
C SER A 297 -13.69 -4.15 1.44
N LEU A 298 -13.51 -4.84 0.32
CA LEU A 298 -13.87 -6.24 0.11
C LEU A 298 -12.68 -6.93 -0.55
N ASP A 299 -12.13 -7.92 0.15
CA ASP A 299 -10.99 -8.70 -0.31
C ASP A 299 -11.40 -10.18 -0.41
N HIS A 300 -11.12 -10.79 -1.52
CA HIS A 300 -11.31 -12.22 -1.75
C HIS A 300 -10.00 -12.85 -2.18
N LEU A 301 -9.63 -13.93 -1.50
CA LEU A 301 -8.44 -14.72 -1.79
C LEU A 301 -8.84 -16.18 -1.93
N HIS A 302 -8.44 -16.80 -3.05
CA HIS A 302 -8.53 -18.23 -3.26
C HIS A 302 -7.11 -18.78 -3.38
N TYR A 303 -6.77 -19.76 -2.56
CA TYR A 303 -5.48 -20.44 -2.54
C TYR A 303 -5.69 -21.92 -2.81
N LEU A 304 -5.01 -22.42 -3.84
CA LEU A 304 -5.02 -23.83 -4.21
C LEU A 304 -3.60 -24.39 -4.10
N GLN A 305 -3.43 -25.41 -3.28
CA GLN A 305 -2.27 -26.28 -3.22
C GLN A 305 -2.68 -27.67 -3.67
N ASP A 306 -2.14 -28.13 -4.80
CA ASP A 306 -2.45 -29.43 -5.37
C ASP A 306 -1.26 -30.38 -5.17
N PRO A 307 -1.39 -31.44 -4.36
CA PRO A 307 -0.32 -32.36 -4.06
C PRO A 307 -0.08 -33.41 -5.16
N THR A 308 -0.72 -33.29 -6.32
CA THR A 308 -0.57 -34.30 -7.39
C THR A 308 0.88 -34.54 -7.82
N THR A 309 1.75 -33.54 -7.62
CA THR A 309 3.19 -33.63 -7.90
C THR A 309 4.03 -33.98 -6.68
N ASN A 310 3.49 -33.91 -5.47
CA ASN A 310 4.22 -34.17 -4.24
C ASN A 310 3.29 -34.78 -3.16
N ALA A 311 3.29 -36.10 -3.03
CA ALA A 311 2.46 -36.83 -2.07
C ALA A 311 2.69 -36.48 -0.58
N ALA A 312 3.75 -35.70 -0.27
CA ALA A 312 4.05 -35.26 1.09
C ALA A 312 3.31 -33.97 1.48
N THR A 313 2.63 -33.31 0.56
CA THR A 313 1.88 -32.09 0.84
C THR A 313 0.39 -32.36 1.02
N MET A 314 -0.23 -31.63 1.92
CA MET A 314 -1.68 -31.66 2.12
C MET A 314 -2.38 -30.86 1.03
N ARG A 315 -3.46 -31.41 0.46
CA ARG A 315 -4.30 -30.64 -0.47
C ARG A 315 -5.01 -29.52 0.29
N CYS A 316 -4.83 -28.29 -0.17
CA CYS A 316 -5.56 -27.14 0.31
C CYS A 316 -6.28 -26.46 -0.87
N ASP A 317 -7.56 -26.21 -0.72
CA ASP A 317 -8.39 -25.48 -1.67
C ASP A 317 -9.28 -24.56 -0.85
N ASN A 318 -8.75 -23.37 -0.53
CA ASN A 318 -9.30 -22.52 0.50
C ASN A 318 -9.68 -21.15 -0.07
N HIS A 319 -10.86 -20.69 0.30
CA HIS A 319 -11.36 -19.35 0.01
C HIS A 319 -11.44 -18.52 1.29
N TYR A 320 -11.05 -17.26 1.19
CA TYR A 320 -11.14 -16.28 2.25
C TYR A 320 -11.84 -15.05 1.71
N THR A 321 -12.86 -14.60 2.42
CA THR A 321 -13.54 -13.34 2.14
C THR A 321 -13.41 -12.43 3.35
N GLN A 322 -12.85 -11.25 3.15
CA GLN A 322 -12.71 -10.24 4.18
C GLN A 322 -13.45 -8.98 3.77
N GLN A 323 -14.28 -8.47 4.66
CA GLN A 323 -14.91 -7.16 4.52
C GLN A 323 -14.42 -6.23 5.62
N SER A 324 -14.34 -4.94 5.32
CA SER A 324 -13.91 -3.96 6.31
C SER A 324 -14.59 -2.61 6.07
N ILE A 325 -15.08 -2.01 7.16
CA ILE A 325 -15.58 -0.64 7.20
C ILE A 325 -14.68 0.14 8.15
N TYR A 326 -14.11 1.23 7.67
CA TYR A 326 -13.29 2.15 8.45
C TYR A 326 -13.92 3.53 8.44
N ALA A 327 -14.02 4.14 9.61
CA ALA A 327 -14.44 5.52 9.78
C ALA A 327 -13.47 6.24 10.72
N SER A 328 -13.13 7.49 10.42
CA SER A 328 -12.33 8.32 11.32
C SER A 328 -12.76 9.77 11.30
N ALA A 329 -12.55 10.44 12.44
CA ALA A 329 -12.73 11.86 12.59
C ALA A 329 -11.56 12.43 13.40
N ALA A 330 -10.93 13.50 12.87
CA ALA A 330 -9.87 14.24 13.53
C ALA A 330 -10.23 15.72 13.56
N THR A 331 -10.12 16.34 14.72
CA THR A 331 -10.30 17.77 14.91
C THR A 331 -9.05 18.39 15.53
N ALA A 332 -8.66 19.55 15.05
CA ALA A 332 -7.54 20.30 15.58
C ALA A 332 -7.97 21.72 15.94
N TRP A 333 -7.62 22.18 17.14
CA TRP A 333 -7.71 23.56 17.55
C TRP A 333 -6.32 24.18 17.59
N ASN A 334 -6.14 25.28 16.88
CA ASN A 334 -4.85 25.88 16.60
C ASN A 334 -4.78 27.29 17.19
N THR A 335 -3.72 27.56 17.94
CA THR A 335 -3.31 28.90 18.34
C THR A 335 -1.97 29.25 17.67
N ARG A 336 -1.40 30.40 18.00
CA ARG A 336 -0.10 30.83 17.47
C ARG A 336 1.05 29.87 17.80
N TRP A 337 1.02 29.26 18.96
CA TRP A 337 2.11 28.44 19.50
C TRP A 337 1.70 27.03 19.95
N LEU A 338 0.39 26.75 20.02
CA LEU A 338 -0.15 25.46 20.47
C LEU A 338 -1.20 24.96 19.49
N SER A 339 -1.12 23.69 19.15
CA SER A 339 -2.17 22.95 18.43
C SER A 339 -2.59 21.74 19.26
N VAL A 340 -3.85 21.62 19.58
CA VAL A 340 -4.43 20.45 20.26
C VAL A 340 -5.28 19.69 19.27
N THR A 341 -5.04 18.38 19.16
CA THR A 341 -5.77 17.51 18.24
C THR A 341 -6.40 16.36 19.00
N ALA A 342 -7.68 16.11 18.73
CA ALA A 342 -8.37 14.91 19.12
C ALA A 342 -8.77 14.13 17.87
N SER A 343 -8.50 12.83 17.83
CA SER A 343 -8.99 12.00 16.73
C SER A 343 -9.46 10.63 17.23
N THR A 344 -10.45 10.08 16.52
CA THR A 344 -10.97 8.75 16.78
C THR A 344 -11.15 8.01 15.46
N ASP A 345 -10.80 6.72 15.50
CA ASP A 345 -10.92 5.79 14.38
C ASP A 345 -11.69 4.57 14.85
N MET A 346 -12.52 4.04 13.99
CA MET A 346 -13.20 2.77 14.20
C MET A 346 -13.07 1.92 12.94
N THR A 347 -12.70 0.66 13.12
CA THR A 347 -12.65 -0.33 12.04
C THR A 347 -13.47 -1.55 12.45
N TRP A 348 -14.43 -1.90 11.62
CA TRP A 348 -15.09 -3.20 11.68
C TRP A 348 -14.48 -4.08 10.60
N ASN A 349 -14.02 -5.28 10.96
CA ASN A 349 -13.48 -6.27 10.05
C ASN A 349 -14.27 -7.56 10.21
N ASP A 350 -14.62 -8.17 9.11
CA ASP A 350 -15.33 -9.43 9.02
C ASP A 350 -14.51 -10.41 8.18
N LEU A 351 -14.36 -11.66 8.64
CA LEU A 351 -13.58 -12.69 7.97
C LEU A 351 -14.36 -14.01 7.93
N GLU A 352 -14.60 -14.46 6.70
CA GLU A 352 -15.17 -15.77 6.40
C GLU A 352 -14.17 -16.63 5.64
N SER A 353 -14.23 -17.96 5.85
CA SER A 353 -13.42 -18.92 5.12
C SER A 353 -14.09 -20.30 5.11
N ASP A 354 -13.85 -21.06 4.05
CA ASP A 354 -14.24 -22.46 3.92
C ASP A 354 -13.21 -23.46 4.48
N VAL A 355 -12.16 -22.96 5.13
CA VAL A 355 -11.17 -23.78 5.84
C VAL A 355 -11.85 -24.69 6.87
N TYR A 356 -11.52 -25.96 6.85
CA TYR A 356 -12.09 -26.95 7.79
C TYR A 356 -12.06 -26.46 9.24
N ARG A 357 -13.22 -26.45 9.90
CA ARG A 357 -13.43 -25.94 11.27
C ARG A 357 -13.10 -24.46 11.49
N PHE A 358 -13.06 -23.66 10.44
CA PHE A 358 -12.99 -22.22 10.60
C PHE A 358 -14.38 -21.70 11.00
N ASP A 359 -14.47 -21.05 12.15
CA ASP A 359 -15.70 -20.35 12.54
C ASP A 359 -15.61 -18.89 12.11
N HIS A 360 -16.66 -18.36 11.56
CA HIS A 360 -16.80 -16.93 11.23
C HIS A 360 -16.38 -16.03 12.40
N VAL A 361 -15.62 -15.00 12.09
CA VAL A 361 -15.11 -14.05 13.08
C VAL A 361 -15.20 -12.63 12.57
N TRP A 362 -15.65 -11.71 13.43
CA TRP A 362 -15.54 -10.28 13.16
C TRP A 362 -14.91 -9.56 14.36
N ARG A 363 -14.21 -8.48 14.02
CA ARG A 363 -13.41 -7.68 14.96
C ARG A 363 -13.80 -6.21 14.87
N ILE A 364 -14.02 -5.58 16.02
CA ILE A 364 -14.03 -4.12 16.17
C ILE A 364 -12.69 -3.67 16.73
N ASP A 365 -12.04 -2.74 16.05
CA ASP A 365 -10.80 -2.08 16.47
C ASP A 365 -11.08 -0.57 16.56
N SER A 366 -11.13 -0.02 17.75
CA SER A 366 -11.30 1.41 18.00
C SER A 366 -10.05 2.03 18.59
N LYS A 367 -9.70 3.20 18.10
CA LYS A 367 -8.56 3.98 18.54
C LYS A 367 -8.98 5.42 18.77
N SER A 368 -8.52 6.00 19.86
CA SER A 368 -8.75 7.43 20.16
C SER A 368 -7.44 8.04 20.65
N VAL A 369 -7.09 9.21 20.15
CA VAL A 369 -5.88 9.91 20.52
C VAL A 369 -6.17 11.36 20.87
N LEU A 370 -5.51 11.82 21.92
CA LEU A 370 -5.36 13.24 22.24
C LEU A 370 -3.88 13.60 22.07
N SER A 371 -3.59 14.62 21.25
CA SER A 371 -2.23 15.10 21.05
C SER A 371 -2.15 16.62 21.15
N ALA A 372 -0.98 17.10 21.61
CA ALA A 372 -0.67 18.51 21.69
C ALA A 372 0.70 18.77 21.06
N ILE A 373 0.75 19.72 20.12
CA ILE A 373 1.98 20.17 19.47
C ILE A 373 2.19 21.63 19.89
N ALA A 374 3.31 21.90 20.57
CA ALA A 374 3.73 23.24 20.95
C ALA A 374 4.97 23.63 20.14
N ALA A 375 4.98 24.84 19.60
CA ALA A 375 6.10 25.38 18.83
C ALA A 375 6.42 26.81 19.29
N TYR A 376 7.66 27.05 19.77
CA TYR A 376 8.10 28.33 20.24
C TYR A 376 9.61 28.53 20.03
N LYS A 377 10.00 29.63 19.36
CA LYS A 377 11.41 30.07 19.17
C LYS A 377 12.38 28.96 18.78
N GLY A 378 12.03 28.14 17.79
CA GLY A 378 12.87 27.02 17.30
C GLY A 378 12.80 25.76 18.16
N PHE A 379 12.01 25.73 19.22
CA PHE A 379 11.64 24.53 19.97
C PHE A 379 10.26 24.05 19.50
N GLU A 380 10.13 22.78 19.24
CA GLU A 380 8.88 22.12 18.90
C GLU A 380 8.75 20.82 19.69
N ALA A 381 7.63 20.60 20.34
CA ALA A 381 7.35 19.40 21.09
C ALA A 381 5.96 18.86 20.73
N ASN A 382 5.85 17.57 20.64
CA ASN A 382 4.59 16.84 20.44
C ASN A 382 4.45 15.78 21.53
N ALA A 383 3.34 15.83 22.27
CA ALA A 383 2.93 14.79 23.21
C ALA A 383 1.60 14.21 22.78
N ALA A 384 1.47 12.89 22.80
CA ALA A 384 0.22 12.20 22.45
C ALA A 384 -0.03 11.00 23.36
N LEU A 385 -1.29 10.75 23.64
CA LEU A 385 -1.77 9.57 24.34
C LEU A 385 -2.82 8.88 23.48
N LEU A 386 -2.47 7.69 23.00
CA LEU A 386 -3.36 6.84 22.21
C LEU A 386 -4.00 5.80 23.13
N TYR A 387 -5.31 5.69 23.04
CA TYR A 387 -6.10 4.58 23.58
C TYR A 387 -6.52 3.65 22.44
N THR A 388 -6.29 2.36 22.59
CA THR A 388 -6.71 1.31 21.65
C THR A 388 -7.61 0.32 22.40
N HIS A 389 -8.75 -0.01 21.80
CA HIS A 389 -9.66 -1.06 22.28
C HIS A 389 -10.01 -1.99 21.10
N ILE A 390 -9.81 -3.31 21.31
CA ILE A 390 -10.05 -4.34 20.30
C ILE A 390 -10.92 -5.42 20.91
N THR A 391 -11.98 -5.78 20.20
CA THR A 391 -12.91 -6.84 20.61
C THR A 391 -13.20 -7.74 19.42
N ASP A 392 -13.04 -9.04 19.62
CA ASP A 392 -13.41 -10.07 18.65
C ASP A 392 -14.74 -10.68 19.02
N HIS A 393 -15.54 -10.98 18.01
CA HIS A 393 -16.84 -11.62 18.15
C HIS A 393 -16.85 -12.94 17.39
N LYS A 394 -16.86 -14.01 18.17
CA LYS A 394 -16.83 -15.40 17.71
C LYS A 394 -17.22 -16.31 18.87
N ARG A 395 -17.64 -17.53 18.59
CA ARG A 395 -17.75 -18.58 19.61
C ARG A 395 -16.36 -18.83 20.21
N HIS A 396 -16.20 -18.59 21.52
CA HIS A 396 -14.92 -18.66 22.23
C HIS A 396 -13.86 -17.68 21.69
N ALA A 397 -14.22 -16.40 21.58
CA ALA A 397 -13.30 -15.34 21.19
C ALA A 397 -12.15 -15.15 22.20
N ALA A 398 -11.03 -14.59 21.74
CA ALA A 398 -9.98 -14.10 22.61
C ALA A 398 -10.50 -12.93 23.47
N PRO A 399 -9.93 -12.70 24.67
CA PRO A 399 -10.34 -11.60 25.53
C PRO A 399 -10.13 -10.24 24.84
N SER A 400 -11.03 -9.29 25.11
CA SER A 400 -10.90 -7.91 24.63
C SER A 400 -9.62 -7.27 25.15
N LEU A 401 -8.99 -6.46 24.32
CA LEU A 401 -7.74 -5.80 24.61
C LEU A 401 -7.94 -4.28 24.70
N SER A 402 -7.52 -3.69 25.82
CA SER A 402 -7.53 -2.23 26.02
C SER A 402 -6.15 -1.74 26.46
N ARG A 403 -5.60 -0.72 25.77
CA ARG A 403 -4.25 -0.22 26.06
C ARG A 403 -4.10 1.28 25.82
N PHE A 404 -3.32 1.91 26.72
CA PHE A 404 -2.82 3.27 26.54
C PHE A 404 -1.37 3.22 26.09
N THR A 405 -1.04 3.96 25.04
CA THR A 405 0.32 4.07 24.51
C THR A 405 0.73 5.54 24.39
N PRO A 406 1.63 6.01 25.29
CA PRO A 406 2.13 7.37 25.25
C PRO A 406 3.20 7.55 24.17
N MET A 407 3.26 8.76 23.63
CA MET A 407 4.29 9.20 22.69
C MET A 407 4.72 10.61 23.05
N PHE A 408 6.01 10.87 22.92
CA PHE A 408 6.63 12.19 23.08
C PHE A 408 7.70 12.39 22.01
N THR A 409 7.71 13.57 21.39
CA THR A 409 8.75 13.96 20.43
C THR A 409 9.12 15.42 20.71
N ALA A 410 10.39 15.75 20.72
CA ALA A 410 10.89 17.12 20.84
C ALA A 410 11.96 17.37 19.79
N SER A 411 11.96 18.58 19.25
CA SER A 411 13.03 19.06 18.40
C SER A 411 13.40 20.49 18.78
N TRP A 412 14.68 20.77 18.69
CA TRP A 412 15.22 22.10 18.87
C TRP A 412 16.11 22.44 17.68
N HIS A 413 15.83 23.59 17.10
CA HIS A 413 16.59 24.10 15.95
C HIS A 413 17.12 25.48 16.24
N ARG A 414 18.43 25.66 16.06
CA ARG A 414 19.08 26.95 16.17
C ARG A 414 20.27 27.02 15.21
N SER A 415 20.24 27.95 14.27
CA SER A 415 21.26 28.11 13.22
C SER A 415 21.51 26.78 12.48
N ALA A 416 22.73 26.25 12.50
CA ALA A 416 23.12 24.99 11.86
C ALA A 416 22.78 23.73 12.70
N TRP A 417 22.36 23.88 13.96
CA TRP A 417 22.12 22.77 14.86
C TRP A 417 20.67 22.35 14.88
N THR A 418 20.41 21.06 14.76
CA THR A 418 19.10 20.46 14.98
C THR A 418 19.25 19.25 15.89
N VAL A 419 18.64 19.31 17.08
CA VAL A 419 18.60 18.21 18.04
C VAL A 419 17.18 17.67 18.08
N ARG A 420 17.03 16.35 18.01
CA ARG A 420 15.74 15.66 18.06
C ARG A 420 15.80 14.52 19.06
N ALA A 421 14.73 14.39 19.85
CA ALA A 421 14.52 13.27 20.75
C ALA A 421 13.08 12.77 20.58
N PHE A 422 12.88 11.48 20.62
CA PHE A 422 11.54 10.91 20.59
C PHE A 422 11.45 9.66 21.46
N HIS A 423 10.29 9.45 22.04
CA HIS A 423 9.92 8.23 22.74
C HIS A 423 8.54 7.81 22.27
N LYS A 424 8.38 6.56 21.87
CA LYS A 424 7.10 5.99 21.42
C LYS A 424 6.97 4.57 21.92
N ARG A 425 5.84 4.27 22.55
CA ARG A 425 5.43 2.90 22.81
C ARG A 425 4.43 2.46 21.76
N ILE A 426 4.56 1.23 21.31
CA ILE A 426 3.69 0.64 20.29
C ILE A 426 3.11 -0.64 20.85
N PHE A 427 1.86 -0.85 20.52
CA PHE A 427 1.10 -2.04 20.86
C PHE A 427 0.56 -2.65 19.57
N ARG A 428 0.79 -3.95 19.38
CA ARG A 428 0.23 -4.73 18.27
C ARG A 428 -0.57 -5.89 18.81
N ALA A 429 -1.86 -5.93 18.48
CA ALA A 429 -2.68 -7.09 18.73
C ALA A 429 -2.36 -8.20 17.72
N PRO A 430 -2.50 -9.48 18.10
CA PRO A 430 -2.44 -10.59 17.17
C PRO A 430 -3.47 -10.47 16.05
N THR A 431 -3.14 -10.93 14.86
CA THR A 431 -4.03 -10.95 13.70
C THR A 431 -5.12 -12.01 13.85
N LEU A 432 -6.12 -12.00 12.99
CA LEU A 432 -7.17 -13.03 13.02
C LEU A 432 -6.60 -14.42 12.71
N ASN A 433 -5.60 -14.52 11.81
CA ASN A 433 -4.91 -15.79 11.56
C ASN A 433 -4.09 -16.26 12.77
N ASP A 434 -3.37 -15.36 13.44
CA ASP A 434 -2.57 -15.70 14.64
C ASP A 434 -3.46 -16.34 15.72
N LEU A 435 -4.70 -15.84 15.87
CA LEU A 435 -5.63 -16.31 16.91
C LEU A 435 -6.50 -17.49 16.50
N TYR A 436 -7.00 -17.50 15.25
CA TYR A 436 -8.15 -18.32 14.87
C TYR A 436 -7.91 -19.23 13.67
N TYR A 437 -6.74 -19.21 13.03
CA TYR A 437 -6.44 -20.12 11.95
C TYR A 437 -6.44 -21.58 12.47
N THR A 438 -7.19 -22.44 11.83
CA THR A 438 -7.56 -23.76 12.37
C THR A 438 -6.36 -24.66 12.72
N LEU A 439 -5.27 -24.59 11.93
CA LEU A 439 -4.13 -25.48 12.10
C LEU A 439 -3.09 -24.97 13.11
N VAL A 440 -2.89 -23.65 13.20
CA VAL A 440 -1.77 -23.04 13.96
C VAL A 440 -2.20 -21.85 14.83
N GLY A 441 -3.46 -21.43 14.79
CA GLY A 441 -3.96 -20.31 15.58
C GLY A 441 -3.95 -20.61 17.09
N ASN A 442 -3.56 -19.60 17.87
CA ASN A 442 -3.54 -19.70 19.33
C ASN A 442 -4.24 -18.51 19.96
N ARG A 443 -5.42 -18.74 20.56
CA ARG A 443 -6.26 -17.69 21.22
C ARG A 443 -5.61 -17.06 22.43
N ASN A 444 -4.58 -17.70 23.00
CA ASN A 444 -3.88 -17.23 24.19
C ASN A 444 -2.64 -16.37 23.84
N LEU A 445 -2.43 -16.03 22.56
CA LEU A 445 -1.36 -15.15 22.15
C LEU A 445 -1.47 -13.79 22.84
N LYS A 446 -0.36 -13.34 23.39
CA LYS A 446 -0.27 -12.03 24.02
C LYS A 446 0.07 -10.97 22.96
N PRO A 447 -0.39 -9.73 23.16
CA PRO A 447 0.01 -8.62 22.29
C PRO A 447 1.51 -8.36 22.37
N GLU A 448 2.05 -7.82 21.29
CA GLU A 448 3.44 -7.37 21.22
C GLU A 448 3.56 -5.91 21.66
N TYR A 449 4.65 -5.62 22.33
CA TYR A 449 5.02 -4.27 22.77
C TYR A 449 6.41 -3.92 22.24
N THR A 450 6.52 -2.75 21.59
CA THR A 450 7.77 -2.19 21.11
C THR A 450 7.99 -0.80 21.74
N LYS A 451 9.23 -0.49 22.08
CA LYS A 451 9.64 0.83 22.63
C LYS A 451 10.61 1.52 21.69
#